data_babeb77f4d303de964b772b8a0349d89
#
_entry.id   babeb77f4d303de964b772b8a0349d89
#
_cell.length_a   1.000
_cell.length_b   1.000
_cell.length_c   1.000
_cell.angle_alpha   90.00
_cell.angle_beta   90.00
_cell.angle_gamma   90.00
#
_symmetry.space_group_name_H-M   'P 1'
#
loop_
_entity.id
_entity.type
_entity.pdbx_description
1 polymer ?
#
loop_
_entity_poly.entity_id
_entity_poly.type
_entity_poly.pdbx_seq_one_letter_code
_entity_poly.pdbx_strand_id
1 'polypeptide(L)'
;MTTENEQITPADAAIVSSGTGTKGPEERDLPASLKEEMDLCLQILREVLGEFDENLLAKFDEVREHALKASDERFSGILSDTNPDQDDLQKVVDIVDKMDVHDAQLLARAFTTYFHLANLCEENYRVSVLHSREAAVDEDQAVDPV
;
A
#
# COMPACT_ATOMS: atom_id res chain seq x y z
N MET A 1 -71.07 -20.51 -11.61
CA MET A 1 -70.38 -19.53 -10.74
C MET A 1 -68.93 -19.68 -10.90
N THR A 2 -68.39 -18.96 -11.83
CA THR A 2 -67.04 -19.07 -12.33
C THR A 2 -66.33 -17.77 -11.93
N THR A 3 -65.34 -17.84 -11.09
CA THR A 3 -64.44 -16.73 -10.79
C THR A 3 -63.14 -17.00 -11.50
N GLU A 4 -62.94 -16.28 -12.60
CA GLU A 4 -61.66 -16.22 -13.31
C GLU A 4 -60.67 -15.48 -12.45
N ASN A 5 -59.59 -16.18 -12.18
CA ASN A 5 -58.40 -15.64 -11.54
C ASN A 5 -57.46 -15.12 -12.63
N GLU A 6 -57.49 -13.82 -12.85
CA GLU A 6 -56.66 -13.14 -13.81
C GLU A 6 -55.22 -13.01 -13.23
N GLN A 7 -54.35 -13.77 -13.78
CA GLN A 7 -52.96 -13.87 -13.44
C GLN A 7 -52.21 -12.70 -14.07
N ILE A 8 -51.91 -11.68 -13.29
CA ILE A 8 -51.10 -10.56 -13.72
C ILE A 8 -49.62 -11.00 -13.63
N THR A 9 -49.04 -11.21 -14.78
CA THR A 9 -47.60 -11.35 -14.93
C THR A 9 -46.92 -9.98 -14.88
N PRO A 10 -46.00 -9.70 -13.99
CA PRO A 10 -45.18 -8.49 -14.08
C PRO A 10 -44.04 -8.77 -15.05
N ALA A 11 -44.25 -8.43 -16.30
CA ALA A 11 -43.17 -8.23 -17.23
C ALA A 11 -42.65 -6.81 -17.08
N ASP A 12 -41.33 -6.69 -17.19
CA ASP A 12 -40.57 -5.45 -17.36
C ASP A 12 -40.46 -4.49 -16.17
N ALA A 13 -39.56 -4.84 -15.29
CA ALA A 13 -38.73 -3.83 -14.67
C ALA A 13 -37.25 -4.17 -14.96
N ALA A 14 -36.82 -3.92 -16.17
CA ALA A 14 -35.40 -3.80 -16.48
C ALA A 14 -34.90 -2.55 -15.78
N ILE A 15 -34.58 -2.67 -14.49
CA ILE A 15 -33.81 -1.71 -13.77
C ILE A 15 -32.40 -1.86 -14.33
N VAL A 16 -32.06 -0.95 -15.24
CA VAL A 16 -30.68 -0.67 -15.59
C VAL A 16 -30.03 -0.16 -14.33
N SER A 17 -29.55 -1.08 -13.51
CA SER A 17 -28.63 -0.79 -12.43
C SER A 17 -27.35 -0.34 -13.10
N SER A 18 -27.22 0.96 -13.32
CA SER A 18 -25.93 1.61 -13.44
C SER A 18 -25.20 1.35 -12.12
N GLY A 19 -24.55 0.20 -12.05
CA GLY A 19 -23.62 -0.09 -10.98
C GLY A 19 -22.48 0.93 -11.04
N THR A 20 -22.67 2.08 -10.40
CA THR A 20 -21.55 2.76 -9.78
C THR A 20 -21.11 1.80 -8.70
N GLY A 21 -20.28 0.82 -9.12
CA GLY A 21 -19.49 0.06 -8.20
C GLY A 21 -18.70 1.07 -7.39
N THR A 22 -19.15 1.35 -6.18
CA THR A 22 -18.27 1.80 -5.12
C THR A 22 -17.32 0.63 -4.92
N LYS A 23 -16.24 0.65 -5.73
CA LYS A 23 -15.04 -0.07 -5.48
C LYS A 23 -14.72 0.18 -4.01
N GLY A 24 -14.73 -0.86 -3.17
CA GLY A 24 -14.29 -0.76 -1.78
C GLY A 24 -12.94 -0.08 -1.71
N PRO A 25 -12.41 0.27 -0.55
CA PRO A 25 -11.11 0.87 -0.45
C PRO A 25 -10.14 -0.07 -1.16
N GLU A 26 -9.95 0.23 -2.45
CA GLU A 26 -8.98 -0.47 -3.26
C GLU A 26 -7.69 -0.38 -2.51
N GLU A 27 -7.08 -1.53 -2.33
CA GLU A 27 -5.66 -1.66 -2.20
C GLU A 27 -5.09 -0.37 -2.78
N ARG A 28 -4.53 0.48 -1.94
CA ARG A 28 -3.97 1.75 -2.41
C ARG A 28 -2.74 1.37 -3.21
N ASP A 29 -2.99 0.96 -4.44
CA ASP A 29 -1.94 0.72 -5.39
C ASP A 29 -1.15 2.01 -5.51
N LEU A 30 0.05 1.98 -4.97
CA LEU A 30 0.98 3.09 -5.12
C LEU A 30 1.13 3.36 -6.61
N PRO A 31 1.20 4.63 -7.03
CA PRO A 31 1.49 4.95 -8.42
C PRO A 31 2.71 4.18 -8.90
N ALA A 32 2.67 3.62 -10.11
CA ALA A 32 3.71 2.73 -10.62
C ALA A 32 5.11 3.35 -10.53
N SER A 33 5.25 4.64 -10.86
CA SER A 33 6.52 5.36 -10.77
C SER A 33 7.06 5.47 -9.35
N LEU A 34 6.18 5.72 -8.36
CA LEU A 34 6.57 5.77 -6.95
C LEU A 34 7.00 4.39 -6.46
N LYS A 35 6.26 3.34 -6.86
CA LYS A 35 6.60 1.97 -6.49
C LYS A 35 7.96 1.56 -7.06
N GLU A 36 8.24 1.84 -8.31
CA GLU A 36 9.53 1.54 -8.96
C GLU A 36 10.69 2.24 -8.25
N GLU A 37 10.51 3.51 -7.86
CA GLU A 37 11.54 4.28 -7.15
C GLU A 37 11.77 3.72 -5.73
N MET A 38 10.71 3.35 -5.02
CA MET A 38 10.80 2.71 -3.70
C MET A 38 11.48 1.34 -3.77
N ASP A 39 11.14 0.54 -4.78
CA ASP A 39 11.73 -0.79 -4.99
C ASP A 39 13.23 -0.67 -5.29
N LEU A 40 13.64 0.31 -6.10
CA LEU A 40 15.05 0.60 -6.37
C LEU A 40 15.80 1.03 -5.10
N CYS A 41 15.24 1.94 -4.32
CA CYS A 41 15.84 2.38 -3.06
C CYS A 41 15.98 1.22 -2.05
N LEU A 42 14.97 0.37 -1.97
CA LEU A 42 15.03 -0.83 -1.11
C LEU A 42 16.10 -1.81 -1.60
N GLN A 43 16.22 -2.02 -2.91
CA GLN A 43 17.26 -2.89 -3.48
C GLN A 43 18.66 -2.38 -3.11
N ILE A 44 18.93 -1.10 -3.30
CA ILE A 44 20.21 -0.48 -2.95
C ILE A 44 20.51 -0.64 -1.46
N LEU A 45 19.51 -0.39 -0.60
CA LEU A 45 19.69 -0.57 0.85
C LEU A 45 20.04 -2.02 1.20
N ARG A 46 19.37 -3.00 0.57
CA ARG A 46 19.66 -4.43 0.78
C ARG A 46 21.05 -4.82 0.31
N GLU A 47 21.53 -4.27 -0.80
CA GLU A 47 22.90 -4.48 -1.27
C GLU A 47 23.90 -3.96 -0.24
N VAL A 48 23.72 -2.75 0.27
CA VAL A 48 24.58 -2.15 1.30
C VAL A 48 24.54 -2.97 2.60
N LEU A 49 23.38 -3.41 3.04
CA LEU A 49 23.25 -4.25 4.24
C LEU A 49 23.95 -5.60 4.07
N GLY A 50 23.81 -6.22 2.89
CA GLY A 50 24.45 -7.50 2.59
C GLY A 50 25.98 -7.40 2.51
N GLU A 51 26.52 -6.32 1.97
CA GLU A 51 27.97 -6.06 1.98
C GLU A 51 28.50 -5.79 3.40
N PHE A 52 27.69 -5.22 4.27
CA PHE A 52 28.07 -4.94 5.65
C PHE A 52 27.97 -6.20 6.53
N ASP A 53 26.83 -6.90 6.51
CA ASP A 53 26.56 -8.12 7.28
C ASP A 53 25.34 -8.87 6.69
N GLU A 54 25.58 -10.06 6.12
CA GLU A 54 24.52 -10.91 5.56
C GLU A 54 23.48 -11.35 6.60
N ASN A 55 23.88 -11.53 7.87
CA ASN A 55 22.95 -11.89 8.94
C ASN A 55 22.02 -10.71 9.29
N LEU A 56 22.54 -9.49 9.28
CA LEU A 56 21.74 -8.27 9.46
C LEU A 56 20.72 -8.12 8.32
N LEU A 57 21.14 -8.36 7.07
CA LEU A 57 20.22 -8.34 5.92
C LEU A 57 19.10 -9.37 6.09
N ALA A 58 19.43 -10.60 6.47
CA ALA A 58 18.42 -11.65 6.67
C ALA A 58 17.41 -11.27 7.75
N LYS A 59 17.84 -10.71 8.86
CA LYS A 59 16.97 -10.21 9.94
C LYS A 59 16.13 -9.02 9.50
N PHE A 60 16.69 -8.09 8.72
CA PHE A 60 15.96 -6.97 8.16
C PHE A 60 14.82 -7.44 7.23
N ASP A 61 15.08 -8.38 6.34
CA ASP A 61 14.08 -8.93 5.43
C ASP A 61 12.99 -9.68 6.19
N GLU A 62 13.34 -10.51 7.18
CA GLU A 62 12.41 -11.27 8.00
C GLU A 62 11.48 -10.35 8.81
N VAL A 63 12.02 -9.37 9.51
CA VAL A 63 11.24 -8.40 10.28
C VAL A 63 10.34 -7.57 9.36
N ARG A 64 10.84 -7.13 8.21
CA ARG A 64 10.05 -6.38 7.23
C ARG A 64 8.88 -7.20 6.71
N GLU A 65 9.07 -8.47 6.38
CA GLU A 65 8.02 -9.36 5.90
C GLU A 65 6.90 -9.53 6.93
N HIS A 66 7.24 -9.84 8.18
CA HIS A 66 6.26 -9.97 9.26
C HIS A 66 5.55 -8.65 9.58
N ALA A 67 6.27 -7.52 9.55
CA ALA A 67 5.67 -6.21 9.79
C ALA A 67 4.67 -5.81 8.69
N LEU A 68 4.96 -6.14 7.43
CA LEU A 68 4.04 -5.91 6.32
C LEU A 68 2.78 -6.79 6.44
N LYS A 69 2.93 -8.08 6.72
CA LYS A 69 1.79 -8.98 6.96
C LYS A 69 0.91 -8.48 8.10
N ALA A 70 1.49 -8.12 9.24
CA ALA A 70 0.76 -7.57 10.37
C ALA A 70 0.05 -6.24 10.03
N SER A 71 0.60 -5.43 9.15
CA SER A 71 -0.03 -4.20 8.66
C SER A 71 -1.23 -4.47 7.77
N ASP A 72 -1.12 -5.41 6.84
CA ASP A 72 -2.19 -5.79 5.92
C ASP A 72 -3.37 -6.42 6.68
N GLU A 73 -3.09 -7.27 7.65
CA GLU A 73 -4.08 -7.89 8.53
C GLU A 73 -4.82 -6.87 9.40
N ARG A 74 -4.12 -5.88 9.95
CA ARG A 74 -4.74 -4.78 10.70
C ARG A 74 -5.67 -3.97 9.84
N PHE A 75 -5.27 -3.68 8.61
CA PHE A 75 -6.09 -2.92 7.68
C PHE A 75 -7.34 -3.70 7.25
N SER A 76 -7.19 -5.00 7.00
CA SER A 76 -8.31 -5.91 6.72
C SER A 76 -9.22 -6.08 7.94
N GLY A 77 -8.68 -6.15 9.15
CA GLY A 77 -9.42 -6.31 10.40
C GLY A 77 -10.25 -5.10 10.80
N ILE A 78 -9.90 -3.88 10.36
CA ILE A 78 -10.73 -2.68 10.55
C ILE A 78 -12.04 -2.77 9.75
N LEU A 79 -12.01 -3.50 8.64
CA LEU A 79 -13.18 -3.71 7.77
C LEU A 79 -13.98 -4.97 8.11
N SER A 80 -13.40 -5.86 8.91
CA SER A 80 -13.95 -7.13 9.32
C SER A 80 -13.83 -7.20 10.85
N ASP A 81 -14.91 -7.51 11.55
CA ASP A 81 -14.97 -7.62 13.04
C ASP A 81 -14.15 -8.83 13.58
N THR A 82 -13.17 -9.26 12.81
CA THR A 82 -12.20 -10.28 13.18
C THR A 82 -10.95 -9.63 13.78
N ASN A 83 -10.63 -10.06 14.99
CA ASN A 83 -9.41 -9.65 15.68
C ASN A 83 -8.19 -10.05 14.82
N PRO A 84 -7.37 -9.10 14.35
CA PRO A 84 -6.23 -9.44 13.50
C PRO A 84 -5.30 -10.38 14.27
N ASP A 85 -4.82 -11.39 13.58
CA ASP A 85 -3.88 -12.36 14.14
C ASP A 85 -2.64 -11.60 14.63
N GLN A 86 -2.42 -11.56 15.94
CA GLN A 86 -1.25 -10.91 16.56
C GLN A 86 0.04 -11.72 16.33
N ASP A 87 -0.07 -12.83 15.61
CA ASP A 87 1.01 -13.79 15.45
C ASP A 87 2.24 -13.19 14.72
N ASP A 88 2.02 -12.44 13.62
CA ASP A 88 3.15 -11.85 12.89
C ASP A 88 3.82 -10.69 13.65
N LEU A 89 3.06 -9.89 14.40
CA LEU A 89 3.67 -8.87 15.26
C LEU A 89 4.44 -9.51 16.43
N GLN A 90 3.93 -10.60 16.99
CA GLN A 90 4.63 -11.35 18.04
C GLN A 90 5.92 -11.97 17.51
N LYS A 91 5.94 -12.45 16.25
CA LYS A 91 7.18 -12.92 15.61
C LYS A 91 8.24 -11.82 15.51
N VAL A 92 7.85 -10.60 15.16
CA VAL A 92 8.78 -9.46 15.16
C VAL A 92 9.38 -9.22 16.54
N VAL A 93 8.54 -9.23 17.59
CA VAL A 93 9.01 -9.09 18.98
C VAL A 93 9.97 -10.22 19.34
N ASP A 94 9.63 -11.47 19.02
CA ASP A 94 10.46 -12.64 19.32
C ASP A 94 11.82 -12.62 18.59
N ILE A 95 11.87 -12.06 17.39
CA ILE A 95 13.13 -11.88 16.64
C ILE A 95 14.01 -10.86 17.34
N VAL A 96 13.44 -9.70 17.72
CA VAL A 96 14.17 -8.60 18.36
C VAL A 96 14.65 -8.99 19.75
N ASP A 97 13.83 -9.69 20.53
CA ASP A 97 14.19 -10.14 21.90
C ASP A 97 15.36 -11.13 21.93
N LYS A 98 15.59 -11.86 20.86
CA LYS A 98 16.72 -12.79 20.71
C LYS A 98 18.02 -12.13 20.25
N MET A 99 17.95 -10.86 19.82
CA MET A 99 19.10 -10.13 19.33
C MET A 99 19.91 -9.54 20.50
N ASP A 100 21.21 -9.42 20.30
CA ASP A 100 21.98 -8.57 21.20
C ASP A 100 21.72 -7.08 20.94
N VAL A 101 22.13 -6.22 21.88
CA VAL A 101 21.87 -4.78 21.82
C VAL A 101 22.54 -4.14 20.59
N HIS A 102 23.70 -4.63 20.18
CA HIS A 102 24.43 -4.10 19.04
C HIS A 102 23.69 -4.40 17.73
N ASP A 103 23.28 -5.64 17.53
CA ASP A 103 22.52 -6.08 16.37
C ASP A 103 21.16 -5.37 16.30
N ALA A 104 20.47 -5.23 17.44
CA ALA A 104 19.21 -4.48 17.50
C ALA A 104 19.36 -3.00 17.12
N GLN A 105 20.47 -2.36 17.50
CA GLN A 105 20.79 -0.98 17.10
C GLN A 105 21.07 -0.89 15.60
N LEU A 106 21.77 -1.85 15.02
CA LEU A 106 22.02 -1.88 13.57
C LEU A 106 20.74 -2.09 12.80
N LEU A 107 19.88 -2.99 13.25
CA LEU A 107 18.57 -3.22 12.66
C LEU A 107 17.70 -1.95 12.72
N ALA A 108 17.65 -1.29 13.86
CA ALA A 108 16.92 -0.02 14.02
C ALA A 108 17.42 1.07 13.07
N ARG A 109 18.74 1.17 12.85
CA ARG A 109 19.33 2.09 11.87
C ARG A 109 18.95 1.72 10.45
N ALA A 110 18.94 0.44 10.10
CA ALA A 110 18.52 -0.03 8.79
C ALA A 110 17.06 0.35 8.49
N PHE A 111 16.14 0.15 9.45
CA PHE A 111 14.75 0.58 9.31
C PHE A 111 14.59 2.10 9.27
N THR A 112 15.35 2.84 10.06
CA THR A 112 15.36 4.31 10.00
C THR A 112 15.76 4.80 8.60
N THR A 113 16.80 4.21 8.02
CA THR A 113 17.25 4.52 6.67
C THR A 113 16.17 4.15 5.64
N TYR A 114 15.54 2.98 5.78
CA TYR A 114 14.45 2.56 4.91
C TYR A 114 13.30 3.57 4.91
N PHE A 115 12.84 4.02 6.08
CA PHE A 115 11.78 5.02 6.17
C PHE A 115 12.18 6.39 5.62
N HIS A 116 13.44 6.81 5.80
CA HIS A 116 13.93 8.04 5.17
C HIS A 116 13.91 7.95 3.65
N LEU A 117 14.32 6.81 3.08
CA LEU A 117 14.28 6.59 1.63
C LEU A 117 12.83 6.57 1.12
N ALA A 118 11.91 5.90 1.81
CA ALA A 118 10.50 5.89 1.46
C ALA A 118 9.89 7.31 1.46
N ASN A 119 10.16 8.10 2.49
CA ASN A 119 9.71 9.49 2.57
C ASN A 119 10.30 10.35 1.44
N LEU A 120 11.56 10.13 1.10
CA LEU A 120 12.21 10.84 -0.01
C LEU A 120 11.55 10.53 -1.36
N CYS A 121 11.24 9.26 -1.62
CA CYS A 121 10.51 8.85 -2.83
C CYS A 121 9.12 9.49 -2.89
N GLU A 122 8.38 9.50 -1.78
CA GLU A 122 7.06 10.15 -1.70
C GLU A 122 7.15 11.67 -1.97
N GLU A 123 8.13 12.34 -1.40
CA GLU A 123 8.36 13.77 -1.59
C GLU A 123 8.68 14.08 -3.06
N ASN A 124 9.60 13.30 -3.65
CA ASN A 124 9.98 13.43 -5.06
C ASN A 124 8.78 13.20 -5.99
N TYR A 125 7.96 12.20 -5.69
CA TYR A 125 6.73 11.94 -6.43
C TYR A 125 5.74 13.12 -6.34
N ARG A 126 5.53 13.71 -5.16
CA ARG A 126 4.65 14.89 -4.98
C ARG A 126 5.12 16.08 -5.80
N VAL A 127 6.43 16.36 -5.77
CA VAL A 127 7.03 17.45 -6.57
C VAL A 127 6.83 17.20 -8.06
N SER A 128 7.05 15.98 -8.52
CA SER A 128 6.84 15.58 -9.92
C SER A 128 5.39 15.79 -10.37
N VAL A 129 4.42 15.41 -9.54
CA VAL A 129 2.99 15.61 -9.82
C VAL A 129 2.62 17.10 -9.89
N LEU A 130 3.18 17.92 -9.00
CA LEU A 130 2.95 19.38 -9.01
C LEU A 130 3.48 20.01 -10.28
N HIS A 131 4.71 19.70 -10.66
CA HIS A 131 5.31 20.21 -11.91
C HIS A 131 4.53 19.78 -13.17
N SER A 132 4.02 18.54 -13.18
CA SER A 132 3.19 18.07 -14.30
C SER A 132 1.87 18.83 -14.41
N ARG A 133 1.28 19.22 -13.28
CA ARG A 133 0.04 20.02 -13.24
C ARG A 133 0.29 21.47 -13.68
N GLU A 134 1.39 22.08 -13.27
CA GLU A 134 1.78 23.43 -13.67
C GLU A 134 2.01 23.49 -15.17
N ALA A 135 2.75 22.54 -15.74
CA ALA A 135 2.99 22.45 -17.18
C ALA A 135 1.68 22.32 -17.99
N ALA A 136 0.71 21.53 -17.50
CA ALA A 136 -0.58 21.37 -18.16
C ALA A 136 -1.43 22.66 -18.14
N VAL A 137 -1.33 23.47 -17.08
CA VAL A 137 -2.02 24.77 -16.98
C VAL A 137 -1.42 25.79 -17.95
N ASP A 138 -0.09 25.80 -18.11
CA ASP A 138 0.60 26.70 -19.04
C ASP A 138 0.27 26.37 -20.50
N GLU A 139 0.12 25.10 -20.86
CA GLU A 139 -0.32 24.68 -22.18
C GLU A 139 -1.77 25.13 -22.49
N ASP A 140 -2.68 25.03 -21.52
CA ASP A 140 -4.09 25.42 -21.70
C ASP A 140 -4.23 26.95 -21.85
N GLN A 141 -3.36 27.74 -21.21
CA GLN A 141 -3.33 29.20 -21.35
C GLN A 141 -2.67 29.69 -22.65
N ALA A 142 -1.81 28.86 -23.25
CA ALA A 142 -1.14 29.19 -24.52
C ALA A 142 -2.03 28.97 -25.75
N VAL A 143 -3.20 28.34 -25.62
CA VAL A 143 -4.13 27.98 -26.71
C VAL A 143 -5.25 29.00 -26.91
N ASP A 144 -5.27 30.14 -26.21
CA ASP A 144 -6.23 31.21 -26.45
C ASP A 144 -5.68 32.30 -27.38
N PRO A 145 -5.73 32.14 -28.70
CA PRO A 145 -5.41 33.20 -29.66
C PRO A 145 -6.62 34.07 -29.81
N VAL A 146 -6.57 35.24 -29.28
CA VAL A 146 -7.51 36.31 -29.60
C VAL A 146 -7.31 36.72 -31.04
#